data_f295c638ae1acac4154dfc843e81f272
#
_entry.id   f295c638ae1acac4154dfc843e81f272
#
_cell.length_a   1.000
_cell.length_b   1.000
_cell.length_c   1.000
_cell.angle_alpha   90.00
_cell.angle_beta   90.00
_cell.angle_gamma   90.00
#
_symmetry.space_group_name_H-M   'P 1'
#
loop_
_entity.id
_entity.type
_entity.pdbx_description
1 polymer ?
#
loop_
_entity_poly.entity_id
_entity_poly.type
_entity_poly.pdbx_seq_one_letter_code
_entity_poly.pdbx_strand_id
1 'polypeptide(L)'
;MLERNLVLLVDDEIDILNLFKDVLNVNGIDARTFTNPELALEELEGNHAKYKLVISDIRMSPISGFEFIKKLRDIDPRIKVVLMTAFEIEASQLKEVHTDEFFNKPIEIDKLVQLVKRYVGSP
;
A
#
# COMPACT_ATOMS: atom_id res chain seq x y z
N MET A 1 23.49 -6.14 -3.28
CA MET A 1 22.27 -6.00 -4.06
C MET A 1 21.09 -5.82 -3.14
N LEU A 2 20.29 -4.79 -3.38
CA LEU A 2 19.13 -4.52 -2.53
C LEU A 2 17.94 -5.33 -3.00
N GLU A 3 17.36 -6.11 -2.10
CA GLU A 3 16.12 -6.82 -2.37
C GLU A 3 14.94 -5.93 -2.01
N ARG A 4 13.88 -6.01 -2.81
CA ARG A 4 12.63 -5.35 -2.52
C ARG A 4 11.84 -6.23 -1.57
N ASN A 5 11.74 -5.85 -0.33
CA ASN A 5 10.99 -6.63 0.66
C ASN A 5 10.15 -5.77 1.61
N LEU A 6 10.22 -4.46 1.48
CA LEU A 6 9.44 -3.58 2.33
C LEU A 6 8.03 -3.40 1.79
N VAL A 7 7.08 -3.25 2.72
CA VAL A 7 5.70 -2.91 2.43
C VAL A 7 5.42 -1.52 2.98
N LEU A 8 4.81 -0.68 2.17
CA LEU A 8 4.39 0.65 2.60
C LEU A 8 2.88 0.68 2.72
N LEU A 9 2.40 1.17 3.86
CA LEU A 9 0.98 1.27 4.17
C LEU A 9 0.60 2.75 4.30
N VAL A 10 -0.41 3.18 3.56
CA VAL A 10 -0.88 4.56 3.60
C VAL A 10 -2.38 4.58 3.89
N ASP A 11 -2.75 5.22 4.99
CA ASP A 11 -4.15 5.34 5.41
C ASP A 11 -4.22 6.50 6.41
N ASP A 12 -5.27 7.30 6.38
CA ASP A 12 -5.42 8.37 7.34
C ASP A 12 -5.89 7.90 8.73
N GLU A 13 -6.24 6.63 8.86
CA GLU A 13 -6.63 6.01 10.13
C GLU A 13 -5.43 5.37 10.81
N ILE A 14 -4.85 6.05 11.78
CA ILE A 14 -3.62 5.61 12.46
C ILE A 14 -3.79 4.25 13.15
N ASP A 15 -4.96 3.97 13.71
CA ASP A 15 -5.20 2.70 14.41
C ASP A 15 -5.14 1.51 13.47
N ILE A 16 -5.68 1.66 12.26
CA ILE A 16 -5.62 0.64 11.22
C ILE A 16 -4.18 0.39 10.80
N LEU A 17 -3.42 1.47 10.59
CA LEU A 17 -2.01 1.34 10.21
C LEU A 17 -1.21 0.61 11.27
N ASN A 18 -1.40 0.96 12.53
CA ASN A 18 -0.68 0.33 13.63
C ASN A 18 -1.01 -1.16 13.74
N LEU A 19 -2.30 -1.50 13.59
CA LEU A 19 -2.74 -2.89 13.63
C LEU A 19 -2.08 -3.69 12.49
N PHE A 20 -2.15 -3.18 11.27
CA PHE A 20 -1.59 -3.86 10.11
C PHE A 20 -0.07 -4.01 10.24
N LYS A 21 0.60 -2.96 10.69
CA LYS A 21 2.05 -3.00 10.89
C LYS A 21 2.44 -4.09 11.89
N ASP A 22 1.75 -4.14 13.03
CA ASP A 22 2.03 -5.11 14.07
C ASP A 22 1.83 -6.54 13.57
N VAL A 23 0.73 -6.78 12.87
CA VAL A 23 0.42 -8.10 12.30
C VAL A 23 1.48 -8.52 11.29
N LEU A 24 1.88 -7.63 10.41
CA LEU A 24 2.90 -7.95 9.41
C LEU A 24 4.26 -8.20 10.06
N ASN A 25 4.63 -7.39 11.05
CA ASN A 25 5.89 -7.58 11.76
C ASN A 25 5.96 -8.94 12.46
N VAL A 26 4.86 -9.36 13.08
CA VAL A 26 4.79 -10.69 13.73
C VAL A 26 4.98 -11.81 12.70
N ASN A 27 4.59 -11.58 11.47
CA ASN A 27 4.75 -12.54 10.38
C ASN A 27 6.07 -12.38 9.61
N GLY A 28 7.02 -11.62 10.17
CA GLY A 28 8.34 -11.46 9.57
C GLY A 28 8.39 -10.49 8.39
N ILE A 29 7.34 -9.70 8.21
CA ILE A 29 7.24 -8.74 7.11
C ILE A 29 7.48 -7.33 7.63
N ASP A 30 8.45 -6.63 7.05
CA ASP A 30 8.81 -5.28 7.46
C ASP A 30 7.91 -4.27 6.75
N ALA A 31 7.21 -3.45 7.54
CA ALA A 31 6.25 -2.49 7.03
C ALA A 31 6.55 -1.07 7.53
N ARG A 32 6.34 -0.10 6.66
CA ARG A 32 6.43 1.33 6.98
C ARG A 32 5.05 1.94 6.79
N THR A 33 4.65 2.80 7.72
CA THR A 33 3.30 3.37 7.72
C THR A 33 3.32 4.88 7.59
N PHE A 34 2.37 5.41 6.84
CA PHE A 34 2.21 6.85 6.64
C PHE A 34 0.73 7.21 6.71
N THR A 35 0.42 8.25 7.46
CA THR A 35 -0.94 8.82 7.50
C THR A 35 -1.11 9.91 6.43
N ASN A 36 -0.01 10.42 5.89
CA ASN A 36 -0.01 11.47 4.89
C ASN A 36 0.59 10.94 3.59
N PRO A 37 -0.18 10.88 2.50
CA PRO A 37 0.32 10.34 1.22
C PRO A 37 1.45 11.15 0.61
N GLU A 38 1.55 12.44 0.88
CA GLU A 38 2.66 13.24 0.36
C GLU A 38 3.97 12.86 1.04
N LEU A 39 3.93 12.58 2.34
CA LEU A 39 5.12 12.09 3.04
C LEU A 39 5.52 10.70 2.58
N ALA A 40 4.53 9.87 2.25
CA ALA A 40 4.80 8.55 1.67
C ALA A 40 5.51 8.68 0.32
N LEU A 41 5.11 9.66 -0.51
CA LEU A 41 5.78 9.90 -1.78
C LEU A 41 7.22 10.37 -1.58
N GLU A 42 7.48 11.21 -0.59
CA GLU A 42 8.85 11.62 -0.27
C GLU A 42 9.72 10.42 0.10
N GLU A 43 9.19 9.53 0.90
CA GLU A 43 9.91 8.29 1.26
C GLU A 43 10.20 7.46 0.01
N LEU A 44 9.21 7.31 -0.86
CA LEU A 44 9.37 6.52 -2.10
C LEU A 44 10.38 7.17 -3.05
N GLU A 45 10.40 8.50 -3.15
CA GLU A 45 11.39 9.18 -3.98
C GLU A 45 12.82 8.84 -3.58
N GLY A 46 13.08 8.73 -2.28
CA GLY A 46 14.41 8.41 -1.78
C GLY A 46 14.72 6.92 -1.67
N ASN A 47 13.70 6.07 -1.52
CA ASN A 47 13.90 4.67 -1.16
C ASN A 47 13.04 3.68 -1.96
N HIS A 48 12.52 4.07 -3.13
CA HIS A 48 11.57 3.23 -3.88
C HIS A 48 12.10 1.81 -4.16
N ALA A 49 13.40 1.67 -4.38
CA ALA A 49 13.99 0.37 -4.72
C ALA A 49 13.89 -0.67 -3.59
N LYS A 50 13.61 -0.23 -2.37
CA LYS A 50 13.46 -1.13 -1.22
C LYS A 50 12.05 -1.70 -1.09
N TYR A 51 11.08 -1.11 -1.78
CA TYR A 51 9.67 -1.45 -1.62
C TYR A 51 9.20 -2.43 -2.68
N LYS A 52 8.50 -3.46 -2.23
CA LYS A 52 7.87 -4.46 -3.09
C LYS A 52 6.41 -4.17 -3.31
N LEU A 53 5.74 -3.66 -2.27
CA LEU A 53 4.29 -3.52 -2.25
C LEU A 53 3.90 -2.23 -1.55
N VAL A 54 2.89 -1.56 -2.08
CA VAL A 54 2.23 -0.43 -1.42
C VAL A 54 0.76 -0.76 -1.29
N ILE A 55 0.23 -0.63 -0.08
CA ILE A 55 -1.20 -0.77 0.19
C ILE A 55 -1.71 0.61 0.60
N SER A 56 -2.67 1.14 -0.15
CA SER A 56 -3.16 2.49 0.06
C SER A 56 -4.68 2.54 0.16
N ASP A 57 -5.19 3.32 1.11
CA ASP A 57 -6.58 3.73 1.11
C ASP A 57 -6.82 4.67 -0.07
N ILE A 58 -8.08 4.79 -0.48
CA ILE A 58 -8.46 5.68 -1.58
C ILE A 58 -8.82 7.08 -1.07
N ARG A 59 -9.60 7.15 0.00
CA ARG A 59 -10.00 8.45 0.57
C ARG A 59 -9.00 8.92 1.60
N MET A 60 -8.13 9.82 1.16
CA MET A 60 -7.08 10.41 1.98
C MET A 60 -6.96 11.89 1.67
N SER A 61 -6.25 12.62 2.52
CA SER A 61 -5.89 14.03 2.32
C SER A 61 -4.39 14.16 2.48
N PRO A 62 -3.75 15.11 1.80
CA PRO A 62 -4.29 16.11 0.87
C PRO A 62 -4.55 15.60 -0.54
N ILE A 63 -4.13 14.38 -0.87
CA ILE A 63 -4.39 13.77 -2.19
C ILE A 63 -5.09 12.42 -1.99
N SER A 64 -5.86 12.02 -3.00
CA SER A 64 -6.54 10.72 -2.97
C SER A 64 -5.57 9.57 -3.23
N GLY A 65 -6.02 8.34 -2.95
CA GLY A 65 -5.24 7.15 -3.28
C GLY A 65 -4.98 7.01 -4.78
N PHE A 66 -5.93 7.42 -5.61
CA PHE A 66 -5.76 7.39 -7.06
C PHE A 66 -4.63 8.32 -7.50
N GLU A 67 -4.63 9.55 -7.00
CA GLU A 67 -3.59 10.51 -7.34
C GLU A 67 -2.24 10.06 -6.78
N PHE A 68 -2.22 9.53 -5.57
CA PHE A 68 -1.02 8.97 -4.95
C PHE A 68 -0.39 7.88 -5.83
N ILE A 69 -1.21 6.96 -6.34
CA ILE A 69 -0.72 5.85 -7.16
C ILE A 69 -0.18 6.34 -8.51
N LYS A 70 -0.84 7.32 -9.12
CA LYS A 70 -0.32 7.90 -10.37
C LYS A 70 1.08 8.45 -10.17
N LYS A 71 1.30 9.17 -9.08
CA LYS A 71 2.62 9.72 -8.76
C LYS A 71 3.64 8.62 -8.41
N LEU A 72 3.19 7.60 -7.69
CA LEU A 72 4.02 6.44 -7.37
C LEU A 72 4.50 5.73 -8.64
N ARG A 73 3.61 5.56 -9.63
CA ARG A 73 3.97 4.91 -10.89
C ARG A 73 5.04 5.67 -11.65
N ASP A 74 5.03 6.99 -11.55
CA ASP A 74 6.08 7.83 -12.14
C ASP A 74 7.42 7.63 -11.44
N ILE A 75 7.40 7.37 -10.14
CA ILE A 75 8.62 7.12 -9.36
C ILE A 75 9.18 5.73 -9.65
N ASP A 76 8.33 4.70 -9.58
CA ASP A 76 8.78 3.31 -9.81
C ASP A 76 7.60 2.43 -10.22
N PRO A 77 7.46 2.13 -11.51
CA PRO A 77 6.35 1.30 -11.99
C PRO A 77 6.43 -0.16 -11.59
N ARG A 78 7.55 -0.60 -11.01
CA ARG A 78 7.74 -2.00 -10.62
C ARG A 78 7.13 -2.33 -9.26
N ILE A 79 6.79 -1.34 -8.45
CA ILE A 79 6.18 -1.56 -7.14
C ILE A 79 4.75 -2.06 -7.36
N LYS A 80 4.39 -3.14 -6.67
CA LYS A 80 3.03 -3.66 -6.71
C LYS A 80 2.12 -2.79 -5.86
N VAL A 81 0.88 -2.62 -6.29
CA VAL A 81 -0.06 -1.71 -5.63
C VAL A 81 -1.36 -2.41 -5.34
N VAL A 82 -1.80 -2.28 -4.10
CA VAL A 82 -3.10 -2.75 -3.63
C VAL A 82 -3.88 -1.56 -3.09
N LEU A 83 -5.08 -1.36 -3.61
CA LEU A 83 -5.98 -0.33 -3.10
C LEU A 83 -7.00 -0.94 -2.14
N MET A 84 -7.36 -0.19 -1.13
CA MET A 84 -8.42 -0.58 -0.21
C MET A 84 -9.36 0.59 0.04
N THR A 85 -10.64 0.28 0.25
CA THR A 85 -11.64 1.31 0.50
C THR A 85 -12.86 0.75 1.23
N ALA A 86 -13.53 1.60 2.00
CA ALA A 86 -14.83 1.30 2.59
C ALA A 86 -15.99 1.69 1.66
N PHE A 87 -15.70 2.24 0.50
CA PHE A 87 -16.70 2.79 -0.43
C PHE A 87 -16.69 2.04 -1.75
N GLU A 88 -17.83 2.12 -2.47
CA GLU A 88 -17.91 1.57 -3.81
C GLU A 88 -17.07 2.38 -4.77
N ILE A 89 -16.44 1.70 -5.71
CA ILE A 89 -15.61 2.34 -6.73
C ILE A 89 -16.12 1.88 -8.09
N GLU A 90 -16.25 2.83 -9.01
CA GLU A 90 -16.62 2.51 -10.37
C GLU A 90 -15.44 1.88 -11.11
N ALA A 91 -15.73 0.94 -12.01
CA ALA A 91 -14.72 0.28 -12.80
C ALA A 91 -13.87 1.25 -13.62
N SER A 92 -14.44 2.36 -14.05
CA SER A 92 -13.73 3.40 -14.79
C SER A 92 -12.63 4.04 -13.96
N GLN A 93 -12.85 4.20 -12.66
CA GLN A 93 -11.85 4.79 -11.76
C GLN A 93 -10.67 3.84 -11.56
N LEU A 94 -10.94 2.53 -11.46
CA LEU A 94 -9.90 1.52 -11.32
C LEU A 94 -9.03 1.43 -12.57
N LYS A 95 -9.61 1.67 -13.75
CA LYS A 95 -8.86 1.62 -15.01
C LYS A 95 -7.90 2.78 -15.19
N GLU A 96 -8.17 3.91 -14.56
CA GLU A 96 -7.31 5.10 -14.66
C GLU A 96 -5.98 4.90 -13.92
N VAL A 97 -5.94 4.00 -12.94
CA VAL A 97 -4.73 3.70 -12.19
C VAL A 97 -4.40 2.22 -12.36
N HIS A 98 -3.12 1.92 -12.54
CA HIS A 98 -2.66 0.55 -12.68
C HIS A 98 -2.49 -0.04 -11.29
N THR A 99 -3.56 -0.62 -10.75
CA THR A 99 -3.52 -1.32 -9.48
C THR A 99 -3.48 -2.82 -9.73
N ASP A 100 -2.68 -3.52 -8.94
CA ASP A 100 -2.53 -4.96 -9.08
C ASP A 100 -3.69 -5.71 -8.42
N GLU A 101 -4.23 -5.11 -7.36
CA GLU A 101 -5.33 -5.73 -6.63
C GLU A 101 -6.11 -4.67 -5.87
N PHE A 102 -7.35 -5.01 -5.52
CA PHE A 102 -8.25 -4.12 -4.82
C PHE A 102 -9.08 -4.94 -3.83
N PHE A 103 -9.33 -4.39 -2.64
CA PHE A 103 -10.26 -5.02 -1.72
C PHE A 103 -11.05 -3.98 -0.92
N ASN A 104 -12.20 -4.43 -0.40
CA ASN A 104 -13.07 -3.61 0.44
C ASN A 104 -12.69 -3.74 1.90
N LYS A 105 -12.77 -2.62 2.64
CA LYS A 105 -12.64 -2.63 4.10
C LYS A 105 -13.93 -3.13 4.74
N PRO A 106 -13.87 -3.79 5.89
CA PRO A 106 -12.68 -4.26 6.58
C PRO A 106 -12.15 -5.55 5.97
N ILE A 107 -10.83 -5.68 5.86
CA ILE A 107 -10.21 -6.93 5.46
C ILE A 107 -9.89 -7.75 6.72
N GLU A 108 -10.12 -9.05 6.66
CA GLU A 108 -9.73 -9.93 7.75
C GLU A 108 -8.22 -10.03 7.84
N ILE A 109 -7.70 -10.10 9.07
CA ILE A 109 -6.26 -10.10 9.32
C ILE A 109 -5.55 -11.25 8.57
N ASP A 110 -6.13 -12.45 8.58
CA ASP A 110 -5.54 -13.59 7.88
C ASP A 110 -5.46 -13.35 6.38
N LYS A 111 -6.46 -12.71 5.81
CA LYS A 111 -6.48 -12.39 4.38
C LYS A 111 -5.44 -11.33 4.04
N LEU A 112 -5.27 -10.35 4.91
CA LEU A 112 -4.22 -9.34 4.73
C LEU A 112 -2.85 -9.99 4.68
N VAL A 113 -2.55 -10.86 5.64
CA VAL A 113 -1.26 -11.55 5.71
C VAL A 113 -1.04 -12.41 4.46
N GLN A 114 -2.04 -13.17 4.04
CA GLN A 114 -1.94 -14.01 2.84
C GLN A 114 -1.69 -13.16 1.60
N LEU A 115 -2.40 -12.04 1.46
CA LEU A 115 -2.24 -11.14 0.34
C LEU A 115 -0.82 -10.58 0.28
N VAL A 116 -0.32 -10.09 1.42
CA VAL A 116 1.02 -9.51 1.46
C VAL A 116 2.08 -10.57 1.16
N LYS A 117 1.94 -11.77 1.69
CA LYS A 117 2.88 -12.87 1.42
C LYS A 117 2.93 -13.26 -0.05
N ARG A 118 1.82 -13.14 -0.77
CA ARG A 118 1.81 -13.41 -2.21
C ARG A 118 2.72 -12.46 -2.98
N TYR A 119 2.84 -11.22 -2.51
CA TYR A 119 3.65 -10.20 -3.19
C TYR A 119 5.10 -10.18 -2.72
N VAL A 120 5.35 -10.32 -1.42
CA VAL A 120 6.71 -10.21 -0.87
C VAL A 120 7.37 -11.55 -0.62
N GLY A 121 6.62 -12.63 -0.71
CA GLY A 121 7.10 -13.96 -0.38
C GLY A 121 6.98 -14.27 1.11
N SER A 122 7.17 -15.53 1.47
CA SER A 122 7.21 -15.94 2.87
C SER A 122 8.63 -15.79 3.39
N PRO A 123 8.79 -15.17 4.57
CA PRO A 123 10.12 -15.06 5.17
C PRO A 123 10.66 -16.42 5.60
#